data_c3ef49d83182555ea50915d557d69211
#
_entry.id   c3ef49d83182555ea50915d557d69211
#
_cell.length_a   1.000
_cell.length_b   1.000
_cell.length_c   1.000
_cell.angle_alpha   90.00
_cell.angle_beta   90.00
_cell.angle_gamma   90.00
#
_symmetry.space_group_name_H-M   'P 1'
#
loop_
_entity.id
_entity.type
_entity.pdbx_description
1 polymer ?
#
loop_
_entity_poly.entity_id
_entity_poly.type
_entity_poly.pdbx_seq_one_letter_code
_entity_poly.pdbx_strand_id
1 'polypeptide(L)'
;MNLKTGEVKIHGTLPFDLYVEESDDFDDRINNITNIRHWCASRVLSLDRMYAKEILNACNFTQAATDYDKTQIALQYHCLSLRDCYWIKMEKSENQSWKTLNLFHHSLSDAMVDISLKGVPLTIQQTELAAPDCSSQGVAPKAWIREKNMLYLLKGELPGSDAVRKEAEASAILRELGFDVISYEKTVYDGLSATKSACYTSEHCNLISAAGYMENEDIQELFQTKPELEQKFHQMNVADYLVGNTDRHWGNWEFWYDDDRELRFGKLMDFNHAFEAVQETKNLPYQSVYRRIVSQEEAALESFAKAGLDTAGWEKIDWTRYWYGEYVKERVEKLLQS
;
A
#
# COMPACT_ATOMS: atom_id res chain seq x y z
N MET A 1 5.08 25.77 6.78
CA MET A 1 4.72 26.29 5.44
C MET A 1 3.48 27.18 5.50
N ASN A 2 3.48 28.25 4.73
CA ASN A 2 2.32 29.13 4.56
C ASN A 2 1.59 28.80 3.25
N LEU A 3 0.40 28.18 3.33
CA LEU A 3 -0.40 27.77 2.17
C LEU A 3 -0.95 28.93 1.32
N LYS A 4 -0.84 30.20 1.78
CA LYS A 4 -1.25 31.38 1.01
C LYS A 4 -0.10 31.97 0.20
N THR A 5 1.12 31.92 0.72
CA THR A 5 2.29 32.54 0.12
C THR A 5 3.27 31.56 -0.49
N GLY A 6 3.17 30.27 -0.17
CA GLY A 6 4.11 29.24 -0.58
C GLY A 6 5.45 29.27 0.16
N GLU A 7 5.59 30.16 1.15
CA GLU A 7 6.81 30.23 1.96
C GLU A 7 6.99 28.97 2.80
N VAL A 8 8.18 28.39 2.73
CA VAL A 8 8.59 27.19 3.44
C VAL A 8 9.83 27.49 4.27
N LYS A 9 9.91 26.86 5.45
CA LYS A 9 11.16 26.68 6.19
C LYS A 9 11.30 25.21 6.53
N ILE A 10 12.41 24.61 6.13
CA ILE A 10 12.67 23.19 6.29
C ILE A 10 13.58 23.00 7.51
N HIS A 11 13.10 22.32 8.55
CA HIS A 11 13.83 22.08 9.79
C HIS A 11 14.16 20.60 10.06
N GLY A 12 13.83 19.73 9.15
CA GLY A 12 14.04 18.27 9.27
C GLY A 12 13.86 17.57 7.93
N THR A 13 13.67 16.26 7.99
CA THR A 13 13.44 15.43 6.79
C THR A 13 11.99 15.48 6.36
N LEU A 14 11.78 15.64 5.06
CA LEU A 14 10.48 15.55 4.42
C LEU A 14 10.19 14.11 3.97
N PRO A 15 8.92 13.71 3.78
CA PRO A 15 8.61 12.46 3.10
C PRO A 15 9.20 12.46 1.68
N PHE A 16 9.51 11.27 1.14
CA PHE A 16 10.09 11.15 -0.20
C PHE A 16 9.16 11.65 -1.31
N ASP A 17 7.86 11.55 -1.12
CA ASP A 17 6.80 11.99 -2.04
C ASP A 17 6.38 13.46 -1.85
N LEU A 18 7.14 14.23 -1.09
CA LEU A 18 6.90 15.66 -0.90
C LEU A 18 8.15 16.47 -1.23
N TYR A 19 8.12 17.15 -2.37
CA TYR A 19 9.14 18.12 -2.74
C TYR A 19 8.65 19.54 -2.44
N VAL A 20 9.41 20.28 -1.62
CA VAL A 20 9.24 21.73 -1.39
C VAL A 20 10.62 22.36 -1.21
N GLU A 21 10.73 23.62 -1.59
CA GLU A 21 11.98 24.35 -1.62
C GLU A 21 11.89 25.69 -0.89
N GLU A 22 12.94 26.04 -0.12
CA GLU A 22 13.08 27.36 0.47
C GLU A 22 13.55 28.33 -0.62
N SER A 23 12.63 29.16 -1.12
CA SER A 23 12.91 30.09 -2.20
C SER A 23 12.10 31.37 -2.04
N ASP A 24 12.68 32.49 -2.53
CA ASP A 24 11.99 33.76 -2.69
C ASP A 24 11.37 33.92 -4.08
N ASP A 25 11.64 33.00 -5.01
CA ASP A 25 11.07 33.01 -6.33
C ASP A 25 9.56 32.73 -6.31
N PHE A 26 8.82 33.40 -7.16
CA PHE A 26 7.36 33.28 -7.20
C PHE A 26 6.90 31.91 -7.73
N ASP A 27 7.56 31.38 -8.74
CA ASP A 27 7.19 30.11 -9.36
C ASP A 27 7.48 28.93 -8.42
N ASP A 28 8.60 28.97 -7.68
CA ASP A 28 8.91 27.98 -6.66
C ASP A 28 7.89 27.98 -5.53
N ARG A 29 7.43 29.14 -5.11
CA ARG A 29 6.37 29.28 -4.11
C ARG A 29 5.03 28.71 -4.58
N ILE A 30 4.69 28.88 -5.85
CA ILE A 30 3.49 28.26 -6.45
C ILE A 30 3.65 26.75 -6.50
N ASN A 31 4.83 26.26 -6.90
CA ASN A 31 5.15 24.83 -6.90
C ASN A 31 5.04 24.22 -5.49
N ASN A 32 5.55 24.90 -4.47
CA ASN A 32 5.40 24.48 -3.08
C ASN A 32 3.93 24.28 -2.67
N ILE A 33 3.06 25.24 -3.04
CA ILE A 33 1.62 25.13 -2.74
C ILE A 33 1.00 23.94 -3.49
N THR A 34 1.38 23.72 -4.73
CA THR A 34 0.87 22.63 -5.56
C THR A 34 1.31 21.29 -5.00
N ASN A 35 2.59 21.14 -4.68
CA ASN A 35 3.17 19.90 -4.18
C ASN A 35 2.61 19.49 -2.80
N ILE A 36 2.46 20.44 -1.87
CA ILE A 36 1.84 20.13 -0.58
C ILE A 36 0.36 19.77 -0.71
N ARG A 37 -0.36 20.38 -1.64
CA ARG A 37 -1.76 20.02 -1.91
C ARG A 37 -1.87 18.63 -2.51
N HIS A 38 -1.01 18.30 -3.46
CA HIS A 38 -0.93 16.97 -4.04
C HIS A 38 -0.63 15.92 -2.97
N TRP A 39 0.39 16.16 -2.14
CA TRP A 39 0.72 15.27 -1.02
C TRP A 39 -0.43 15.11 -0.02
N CYS A 40 -1.14 16.18 0.34
CA CYS A 40 -2.33 16.07 1.19
C CYS A 40 -3.43 15.26 0.50
N ALA A 41 -3.67 15.50 -0.79
CA ALA A 41 -4.71 14.82 -1.55
C ALA A 41 -4.43 13.32 -1.72
N SER A 42 -3.17 12.91 -1.86
CA SER A 42 -2.76 11.50 -1.93
C SER A 42 -3.06 10.72 -0.65
N ARG A 43 -3.29 11.42 0.46
CA ARG A 43 -3.56 10.83 1.78
C ARG A 43 -5.06 10.63 2.05
N VAL A 44 -5.93 10.99 1.13
CA VAL A 44 -7.37 10.70 1.19
C VAL A 44 -7.62 9.34 0.55
N LEU A 45 -8.54 8.56 1.08
CA LEU A 45 -8.95 7.27 0.53
C LEU A 45 -9.25 7.36 -0.98
N SER A 46 -9.02 6.28 -1.72
CA SER A 46 -9.38 6.22 -3.14
C SER A 46 -10.87 6.45 -3.33
N LEU A 47 -11.26 7.40 -4.21
CA LEU A 47 -12.67 7.75 -4.39
C LEU A 47 -13.48 6.69 -5.15
N ASP A 48 -12.80 5.80 -5.87
CA ASP A 48 -13.35 4.61 -6.52
C ASP A 48 -13.43 3.39 -5.58
N ARG A 49 -12.96 3.52 -4.35
CA ARG A 49 -13.09 2.49 -3.32
C ARG A 49 -14.57 2.21 -3.04
N MET A 50 -14.91 0.95 -2.92
CA MET A 50 -16.24 0.57 -2.46
C MET A 50 -16.56 1.22 -1.11
N TYR A 51 -17.72 1.86 -1.02
CA TYR A 51 -18.20 2.61 0.14
C TYR A 51 -17.41 3.89 0.47
N ALA A 52 -16.61 4.42 -0.46
CA ALA A 52 -15.89 5.69 -0.26
C ALA A 52 -16.82 6.83 0.15
N LYS A 53 -17.99 6.93 -0.51
CA LYS A 53 -19.01 7.96 -0.23
C LYS A 53 -19.58 7.82 1.19
N GLU A 54 -19.88 6.61 1.61
CA GLU A 54 -20.42 6.30 2.95
C GLU A 54 -19.40 6.64 4.04
N ILE A 55 -18.12 6.31 3.81
CA ILE A 55 -17.01 6.64 4.72
C ILE A 55 -16.86 8.16 4.85
N LEU A 56 -16.81 8.88 3.74
CA LEU A 56 -16.67 10.33 3.75
C LEU A 56 -17.87 11.02 4.41
N ASN A 57 -19.08 10.56 4.13
CA ASN A 57 -20.30 11.09 4.75
C ASN A 57 -20.33 10.84 6.26
N ALA A 58 -19.90 9.65 6.71
CA ALA A 58 -19.83 9.33 8.14
C ALA A 58 -18.84 10.23 8.90
N CYS A 59 -17.78 10.69 8.21
CA CYS A 59 -16.80 11.63 8.74
C CYS A 59 -17.22 13.10 8.55
N ASN A 60 -18.45 13.39 8.10
CA ASN A 60 -18.94 14.73 7.74
C ASN A 60 -18.13 15.43 6.64
N PHE A 61 -17.48 14.67 5.77
CA PHE A 61 -16.79 15.22 4.62
C PHE A 61 -17.73 15.31 3.42
N THR A 62 -17.59 16.39 2.65
CA THR A 62 -18.26 16.51 1.37
C THR A 62 -17.59 15.63 0.32
N GLN A 63 -18.29 15.39 -0.80
CA GLN A 63 -17.69 14.69 -1.93
C GLN A 63 -16.50 15.50 -2.46
N ALA A 64 -15.36 14.83 -2.64
CA ALA A 64 -14.18 15.42 -3.25
C ALA A 64 -14.20 15.19 -4.76
N ALA A 65 -13.97 16.22 -5.55
CA ALA A 65 -13.81 16.12 -7.00
C ALA A 65 -12.40 16.54 -7.46
N THR A 66 -11.73 17.36 -6.67
CA THR A 66 -10.42 17.94 -7.00
C THR A 66 -9.42 17.69 -5.89
N ASP A 67 -8.12 17.86 -6.19
CA ASP A 67 -7.07 17.79 -5.16
C ASP A 67 -7.23 18.86 -4.09
N TYR A 68 -7.85 19.99 -4.43
CA TYR A 68 -8.19 21.01 -3.44
C TYR A 68 -9.22 20.47 -2.44
N ASP A 69 -10.28 19.80 -2.90
CA ASP A 69 -11.31 19.21 -2.02
C ASP A 69 -10.70 18.13 -1.14
N LYS A 70 -9.89 17.24 -1.73
CA LYS A 70 -9.18 16.20 -0.99
C LYS A 70 -8.23 16.80 0.05
N THR A 71 -7.51 17.87 -0.28
CA THR A 71 -6.66 18.59 0.68
C THR A 71 -7.48 19.11 1.87
N GLN A 72 -8.66 19.69 1.64
CA GLN A 72 -9.52 20.15 2.73
C GLN A 72 -9.98 18.99 3.63
N ILE A 73 -10.27 17.84 3.04
CA ILE A 73 -10.59 16.60 3.79
C ILE A 73 -9.38 16.14 4.60
N ALA A 74 -8.22 15.98 3.98
CA ALA A 74 -7.00 15.51 4.64
C ALA A 74 -6.59 16.39 5.83
N LEU A 75 -6.69 17.71 5.69
CA LEU A 75 -6.37 18.66 6.76
C LEU A 75 -7.29 18.54 7.98
N GLN A 76 -8.52 18.06 7.84
CA GLN A 76 -9.44 17.88 8.98
C GLN A 76 -8.98 16.75 9.92
N TYR A 77 -8.29 15.72 9.39
CA TYR A 77 -7.65 14.68 10.19
C TYR A 77 -6.11 14.78 10.20
N HIS A 78 -5.60 16.01 9.98
CA HIS A 78 -4.17 16.32 10.07
C HIS A 78 -3.28 15.56 9.09
N CYS A 79 -3.81 15.07 7.98
CA CYS A 79 -3.14 14.18 7.03
C CYS A 79 -2.60 12.89 7.66
N LEU A 80 -3.17 12.42 8.76
CA LEU A 80 -2.73 11.22 9.45
C LEU A 80 -2.94 9.96 8.59
N SER A 81 -2.00 9.03 8.69
CA SER A 81 -2.04 7.73 8.01
C SER A 81 -1.38 6.66 8.88
N LEU A 82 -1.71 5.39 8.65
CA LEU A 82 -0.95 4.25 9.19
C LEU A 82 0.25 3.88 8.31
N ARG A 83 0.52 4.65 7.26
CA ARG A 83 1.65 4.38 6.35
C ARG A 83 2.94 5.08 6.78
N ASP A 84 2.84 6.14 7.58
CA ASP A 84 3.99 6.93 7.98
C ASP A 84 3.71 7.75 9.26
N CYS A 85 4.72 8.50 9.70
CA CYS A 85 4.68 9.35 10.89
C CYS A 85 4.52 10.84 10.55
N TYR A 86 4.28 11.17 9.29
CA TYR A 86 4.10 12.55 8.86
C TYR A 86 2.66 13.03 9.07
N TRP A 87 2.53 14.24 9.54
CA TRP A 87 1.24 14.88 9.79
C TRP A 87 1.33 16.39 9.70
N ILE A 88 0.18 17.04 9.56
CA ILE A 88 0.11 18.50 9.50
C ILE A 88 -0.45 19.05 10.81
N LYS A 89 0.35 19.86 11.50
CA LYS A 89 -0.12 20.65 12.63
C LYS A 89 -0.63 21.99 12.14
N MET A 90 -1.92 22.25 12.33
CA MET A 90 -2.52 23.53 12.00
C MET A 90 -2.16 24.58 13.08
N GLU A 91 -1.96 25.83 12.66
CA GLU A 91 -1.56 26.93 13.54
C GLU A 91 -2.48 27.11 14.76
N LYS A 92 -3.76 26.83 14.61
CA LYS A 92 -4.78 26.93 15.67
C LYS A 92 -4.82 25.71 16.62
N SER A 93 -3.97 24.71 16.40
CA SER A 93 -3.99 23.43 17.11
C SER A 93 -2.82 23.30 18.09
N GLU A 94 -2.57 24.32 18.92
CA GLU A 94 -1.40 24.41 19.81
C GLU A 94 -1.25 23.20 20.75
N ASN A 95 -2.36 22.65 21.24
CA ASN A 95 -2.37 21.53 22.19
C ASN A 95 -2.27 20.15 21.53
N GLN A 96 -2.25 20.06 20.21
CA GLN A 96 -2.15 18.79 19.51
C GLN A 96 -0.71 18.36 19.31
N SER A 97 -0.44 17.09 19.51
CA SER A 97 0.88 16.48 19.38
C SER A 97 0.77 15.11 18.70
N TRP A 98 1.84 14.63 18.09
CA TRP A 98 1.90 13.29 17.56
C TRP A 98 1.46 12.24 18.58
N LYS A 99 1.93 12.34 19.81
CA LYS A 99 1.56 11.41 20.89
C LYS A 99 0.06 11.31 21.13
N THR A 100 -0.69 12.41 20.92
CA THR A 100 -2.14 12.44 21.15
C THR A 100 -2.97 12.14 19.92
N LEU A 101 -2.39 12.21 18.72
CA LEU A 101 -3.14 12.12 17.47
C LEU A 101 -2.82 10.89 16.63
N ASN A 102 -1.63 10.26 16.81
CA ASN A 102 -1.22 9.16 15.93
C ASN A 102 -2.25 8.01 15.92
N LEU A 103 -2.48 7.44 14.75
CA LEU A 103 -3.48 6.38 14.54
C LEU A 103 -3.05 5.03 15.14
N PHE A 104 -1.77 4.85 15.45
CA PHE A 104 -1.25 3.59 15.99
C PHE A 104 -1.76 3.30 17.41
N HIS A 105 -2.11 4.32 18.17
CA HIS A 105 -2.52 4.21 19.57
C HIS A 105 -3.98 4.60 19.84
N HIS A 106 -4.66 5.19 18.84
CA HIS A 106 -6.06 5.56 19.00
C HIS A 106 -7.00 4.35 19.03
N SER A 107 -8.10 4.47 19.77
CA SER A 107 -9.20 3.53 19.67
C SER A 107 -9.88 3.65 18.31
N LEU A 108 -10.21 2.51 17.71
CA LEU A 108 -10.96 2.45 16.45
C LEU A 108 -12.45 2.30 16.76
N SER A 109 -13.29 2.82 15.88
CA SER A 109 -14.75 2.76 16.02
C SER A 109 -15.28 1.52 15.28
N ASP A 110 -16.01 0.64 15.99
CA ASP A 110 -16.69 -0.50 15.37
C ASP A 110 -17.71 -0.05 14.30
N ALA A 111 -18.32 1.13 14.46
CA ALA A 111 -19.20 1.71 13.47
C ALA A 111 -18.47 2.01 12.14
N MET A 112 -17.21 2.44 12.20
CA MET A 112 -16.39 2.64 10.99
C MET A 112 -16.10 1.33 10.27
N VAL A 113 -15.94 0.22 10.97
CA VAL A 113 -15.77 -1.10 10.35
C VAL A 113 -17.00 -1.48 9.53
N ASP A 114 -18.19 -1.31 10.10
CA ASP A 114 -19.47 -1.59 9.41
C ASP A 114 -19.68 -0.69 8.17
N ILE A 115 -19.35 0.60 8.29
CA ILE A 115 -19.40 1.52 7.16
C ILE A 115 -18.42 1.10 6.08
N SER A 116 -17.18 0.80 6.46
CA SER A 116 -16.07 0.56 5.55
C SER A 116 -16.12 -0.79 4.83
N LEU A 117 -16.74 -1.80 5.45
CA LEU A 117 -16.90 -3.16 4.88
C LEU A 117 -18.26 -3.43 4.27
N LYS A 118 -19.32 -2.79 4.78
CA LYS A 118 -20.72 -3.11 4.41
C LYS A 118 -21.45 -1.92 3.77
N GLY A 119 -20.90 -0.71 3.84
CA GLY A 119 -21.57 0.51 3.37
C GLY A 119 -22.79 0.88 4.20
N VAL A 120 -22.88 0.48 5.47
CA VAL A 120 -24.01 0.82 6.34
C VAL A 120 -24.01 2.33 6.58
N PRO A 121 -25.08 3.05 6.23
CA PRO A 121 -25.14 4.49 6.43
C PRO A 121 -25.36 4.81 7.90
N LEU A 122 -24.30 5.03 8.65
CA LEU A 122 -24.33 5.46 10.04
C LEU A 122 -23.77 6.89 10.12
N THR A 123 -24.41 7.73 10.93
CA THR A 123 -23.88 9.04 11.29
C THR A 123 -23.10 8.92 12.59
N ILE A 124 -21.81 9.16 12.52
CA ILE A 124 -20.96 9.15 13.72
C ILE A 124 -20.94 10.57 14.30
N GLN A 125 -21.54 10.74 15.46
CA GLN A 125 -21.53 12.00 16.20
C GLN A 125 -20.22 12.11 17.01
N GLN A 126 -19.08 12.18 16.36
CA GLN A 126 -17.82 12.45 17.05
C GLN A 126 -17.14 13.66 16.42
N THR A 127 -16.72 14.58 17.26
CA THR A 127 -16.09 15.85 16.87
C THR A 127 -14.61 15.70 16.49
N GLU A 128 -14.01 14.52 16.69
CA GLU A 128 -12.60 14.23 16.39
C GLU A 128 -12.49 12.84 15.76
N LEU A 129 -12.80 12.73 14.48
CA LEU A 129 -12.72 11.47 13.75
C LEU A 129 -11.46 11.43 12.87
N ALA A 130 -10.34 11.03 13.47
CA ALA A 130 -9.21 10.52 12.73
C ALA A 130 -9.36 8.98 12.62
N ALA A 131 -10.02 8.52 11.58
CA ALA A 131 -10.11 7.08 11.30
C ALA A 131 -9.09 6.71 10.22
N PRO A 132 -8.29 5.65 10.40
CA PRO A 132 -7.31 5.22 9.39
C PRO A 132 -7.97 4.82 8.07
N ASP A 133 -9.25 4.49 8.09
CA ASP A 133 -10.07 4.20 6.92
C ASP A 133 -10.16 5.37 5.94
N CYS A 134 -10.09 6.61 6.42
CA CYS A 134 -10.13 7.82 5.60
C CYS A 134 -8.87 8.00 4.72
N SER A 135 -7.76 7.32 5.04
CA SER A 135 -6.51 7.38 4.29
C SER A 135 -6.17 6.08 3.56
N SER A 136 -7.04 5.05 3.63
CA SER A 136 -6.76 3.74 3.03
C SER A 136 -7.00 3.74 1.53
N GLN A 137 -5.99 3.34 0.75
CA GLN A 137 -6.02 3.31 -0.72
C GLN A 137 -6.58 1.98 -1.28
N GLY A 138 -6.94 1.97 -2.56
CA GLY A 138 -7.39 0.81 -3.34
C GLY A 138 -8.89 0.58 -3.32
N VAL A 139 -9.40 -0.22 -4.26
CA VAL A 139 -10.82 -0.33 -4.66
C VAL A 139 -11.65 -1.23 -3.72
N ALA A 140 -11.06 -2.33 -3.22
CA ALA A 140 -11.78 -3.29 -2.37
C ALA A 140 -12.28 -2.68 -1.06
N PRO A 141 -13.43 -3.13 -0.52
CA PRO A 141 -13.88 -2.72 0.81
C PRO A 141 -12.86 -3.17 1.85
N LYS A 142 -12.48 -2.30 2.75
CA LYS A 142 -11.48 -2.62 3.77
C LYS A 142 -11.70 -1.79 5.03
N ALA A 143 -11.35 -2.36 6.18
CA ALA A 143 -11.49 -1.68 7.45
C ALA A 143 -10.35 -2.04 8.39
N TRP A 144 -9.94 -1.08 9.19
CA TRP A 144 -8.99 -1.30 10.26
C TRP A 144 -9.70 -1.71 11.54
N ILE A 145 -9.19 -2.76 12.18
CA ILE A 145 -9.64 -3.24 13.48
C ILE A 145 -8.48 -3.34 14.47
N ARG A 146 -8.79 -3.33 15.74
CA ARG A 146 -7.81 -3.53 16.80
C ARG A 146 -8.17 -4.74 17.64
N GLU A 147 -7.25 -5.70 17.73
CA GLU A 147 -7.40 -6.85 18.62
C GLU A 147 -6.14 -6.95 19.51
N LYS A 148 -6.32 -7.02 20.81
CA LYS A 148 -5.23 -7.19 21.79
C LYS A 148 -4.05 -6.22 21.54
N ASN A 149 -4.33 -4.96 21.31
CA ASN A 149 -3.35 -3.90 21.00
C ASN A 149 -2.64 -4.01 19.63
N MET A 150 -2.99 -4.97 18.80
CA MET A 150 -2.50 -5.07 17.42
C MET A 150 -3.55 -4.53 16.45
N LEU A 151 -3.06 -3.78 15.46
CA LEU A 151 -3.88 -3.33 14.34
C LEU A 151 -3.92 -4.39 13.24
N TYR A 152 -5.09 -4.62 12.68
CA TYR A 152 -5.31 -5.51 11.55
C TYR A 152 -6.12 -4.80 10.48
N LEU A 153 -5.76 -5.05 9.22
CA LEU A 153 -6.57 -4.68 8.08
C LEU A 153 -7.46 -5.86 7.69
N LEU A 154 -8.77 -5.62 7.65
CA LEU A 154 -9.72 -6.49 6.98
C LEU A 154 -9.91 -6.00 5.55
N LYS A 155 -9.78 -6.87 4.56
CA LYS A 155 -10.05 -6.59 3.14
C LYS A 155 -11.13 -7.53 2.67
N GLY A 156 -12.30 -6.97 2.36
CA GLY A 156 -13.48 -7.73 2.00
C GLY A 156 -13.49 -8.16 0.54
N GLU A 157 -14.40 -9.10 0.25
CA GLU A 157 -14.63 -9.60 -1.10
C GLU A 157 -15.36 -8.57 -1.95
N LEU A 158 -14.92 -8.36 -3.19
CA LEU A 158 -15.70 -7.65 -4.19
C LEU A 158 -16.83 -8.56 -4.70
N PRO A 159 -18.02 -8.04 -5.00
CA PRO A 159 -19.12 -8.85 -5.51
C PRO A 159 -18.74 -9.66 -6.75
N GLY A 160 -18.93 -11.00 -6.68
CA GLY A 160 -18.63 -11.90 -7.78
C GLY A 160 -17.15 -12.22 -8.00
N SER A 161 -16.26 -11.78 -7.09
CA SER A 161 -14.85 -12.14 -7.12
C SER A 161 -14.53 -13.31 -6.18
N ASP A 162 -13.33 -13.87 -6.30
CA ASP A 162 -12.73 -14.82 -5.37
C ASP A 162 -11.39 -14.29 -4.80
N ALA A 163 -11.27 -12.97 -4.73
CA ALA A 163 -10.07 -12.25 -4.35
C ALA A 163 -9.57 -12.64 -2.96
N VAL A 164 -10.47 -12.84 -2.00
CA VAL A 164 -10.11 -13.28 -0.64
C VAL A 164 -9.40 -14.64 -0.65
N ARG A 165 -9.89 -15.59 -1.46
CA ARG A 165 -9.24 -16.90 -1.60
C ARG A 165 -7.87 -16.76 -2.26
N LYS A 166 -7.82 -16.07 -3.39
CA LYS A 166 -6.60 -15.86 -4.17
C LYS A 166 -5.50 -15.21 -3.33
N GLU A 167 -5.82 -14.12 -2.65
CA GLU A 167 -4.88 -13.36 -1.83
C GLU A 167 -4.33 -14.19 -0.66
N ALA A 168 -5.20 -14.88 0.06
CA ALA A 168 -4.80 -15.71 1.18
C ALA A 168 -3.94 -16.91 0.74
N GLU A 169 -4.29 -17.57 -0.36
CA GLU A 169 -3.59 -18.73 -0.85
C GLU A 169 -2.25 -18.37 -1.50
N ALA A 170 -2.19 -17.29 -2.30
CA ALA A 170 -0.95 -16.79 -2.85
C ALA A 170 0.06 -16.43 -1.73
N SER A 171 -0.41 -15.73 -0.70
CA SER A 171 0.40 -15.42 0.46
C SER A 171 0.92 -16.68 1.18
N ALA A 172 0.07 -17.68 1.39
CA ALA A 172 0.46 -18.92 2.06
C ALA A 172 1.52 -19.69 1.26
N ILE A 173 1.32 -19.83 -0.04
CA ILE A 173 2.25 -20.50 -0.95
C ILE A 173 3.60 -19.76 -0.99
N LEU A 174 3.58 -18.45 -1.21
CA LEU A 174 4.82 -17.67 -1.30
C LEU A 174 5.62 -17.68 0.02
N ARG A 175 4.95 -17.69 1.16
CA ARG A 175 5.63 -17.84 2.46
C ARG A 175 6.29 -19.20 2.61
N GLU A 176 5.65 -20.26 2.15
CA GLU A 176 6.25 -21.60 2.17
C GLU A 176 7.46 -21.72 1.23
N LEU A 177 7.43 -20.99 0.11
CA LEU A 177 8.55 -20.84 -0.81
C LEU A 177 9.66 -19.89 -0.30
N GLY A 178 9.48 -19.29 0.90
CA GLY A 178 10.50 -18.45 1.54
C GLY A 178 10.49 -16.97 1.12
N PHE A 179 9.44 -16.49 0.44
CA PHE A 179 9.32 -15.08 0.12
C PHE A 179 8.84 -14.25 1.32
N ASP A 180 9.33 -13.02 1.43
CA ASP A 180 8.87 -12.05 2.43
C ASP A 180 7.58 -11.36 1.98
N VAL A 181 6.46 -11.91 2.40
CA VAL A 181 5.12 -11.44 2.02
C VAL A 181 4.25 -11.14 3.23
N ILE A 182 3.27 -10.27 3.05
CA ILE A 182 2.22 -10.05 4.06
C ILE A 182 1.42 -11.35 4.23
N SER A 183 1.21 -11.76 5.49
CA SER A 183 0.35 -12.89 5.80
C SER A 183 -1.11 -12.49 5.74
N TYR A 184 -1.84 -13.06 4.80
CA TYR A 184 -3.29 -12.88 4.68
C TYR A 184 -4.00 -14.16 5.18
N GLU A 185 -4.82 -14.01 6.21
CA GLU A 185 -5.62 -15.07 6.76
C GLU A 185 -7.08 -14.89 6.34
N LYS A 186 -7.73 -15.98 5.89
CA LYS A 186 -9.17 -15.93 5.62
C LYS A 186 -9.94 -15.74 6.92
N THR A 187 -10.89 -14.83 6.92
CA THR A 187 -11.77 -14.57 8.05
C THR A 187 -13.19 -14.29 7.57
N VAL A 188 -14.10 -14.21 8.51
CA VAL A 188 -15.48 -13.79 8.28
C VAL A 188 -15.81 -12.68 9.25
N TYR A 189 -16.25 -11.55 8.75
CA TYR A 189 -16.75 -10.44 9.54
C TYR A 189 -18.24 -10.27 9.28
N ASP A 190 -19.06 -10.59 10.29
CA ASP A 190 -20.54 -10.50 10.22
C ASP A 190 -21.12 -11.11 8.92
N GLY A 191 -20.68 -12.33 8.58
CA GLY A 191 -21.11 -13.04 7.39
C GLY A 191 -20.39 -12.67 6.08
N LEU A 192 -19.55 -11.64 6.07
CA LEU A 192 -18.76 -11.24 4.90
C LEU A 192 -17.41 -11.94 4.89
N SER A 193 -17.05 -12.53 3.73
CA SER A 193 -15.72 -13.07 3.51
C SER A 193 -14.69 -11.94 3.41
N ALA A 194 -13.58 -12.09 4.12
CA ALA A 194 -12.48 -11.13 4.11
C ALA A 194 -11.12 -11.80 4.30
N THR A 195 -10.04 -11.15 3.90
CA THR A 195 -8.71 -11.42 4.41
C THR A 195 -8.43 -10.53 5.61
N LYS A 196 -7.62 -11.05 6.54
CA LYS A 196 -7.11 -10.33 7.71
C LYS A 196 -5.59 -10.35 7.67
N SER A 197 -4.98 -9.18 7.74
CA SER A 197 -3.53 -9.01 7.79
C SER A 197 -3.12 -8.09 8.93
N ALA A 198 -2.03 -8.42 9.62
CA ALA A 198 -1.50 -7.55 10.66
C ALA A 198 -0.89 -6.28 10.05
N CYS A 199 -1.10 -5.14 10.70
CA CYS A 199 -0.37 -3.92 10.38
C CYS A 199 1.13 -4.17 10.61
N TYR A 200 1.94 -3.98 9.59
CA TYR A 200 3.39 -4.16 9.67
C TYR A 200 4.17 -2.84 9.79
N THR A 201 3.45 -1.74 9.87
CA THR A 201 3.99 -0.41 10.16
C THR A 201 3.90 -0.08 11.64
N SER A 202 4.60 0.96 12.05
CA SER A 202 4.60 1.47 13.41
C SER A 202 4.80 2.99 13.41
N GLU A 203 4.74 3.60 14.57
CA GLU A 203 5.04 5.03 14.73
C GLU A 203 6.52 5.42 14.44
N HIS A 204 7.36 4.44 14.10
CA HIS A 204 8.78 4.62 13.74
C HIS A 204 9.09 4.08 12.33
N CYS A 205 8.07 3.80 11.54
CA CYS A 205 8.22 3.23 10.22
C CYS A 205 7.38 4.01 9.20
N ASN A 206 8.02 4.45 8.14
CA ASN A 206 7.36 5.14 7.04
C ASN A 206 7.36 4.23 5.81
N LEU A 207 6.27 4.25 5.05
CA LEU A 207 6.14 3.57 3.78
C LEU A 207 6.05 4.59 2.65
N ILE A 208 6.67 4.24 1.53
CA ILE A 208 6.48 4.92 0.26
C ILE A 208 6.28 3.88 -0.84
N SER A 209 5.23 4.04 -1.65
CA SER A 209 5.08 3.21 -2.84
C SER A 209 6.20 3.50 -3.84
N ALA A 210 6.53 2.52 -4.66
CA ALA A 210 7.50 2.76 -5.74
C ALA A 210 7.05 3.88 -6.69
N ALA A 211 5.74 4.00 -6.94
CA ALA A 211 5.19 5.13 -7.69
C ALA A 211 5.50 6.47 -7.02
N GLY A 212 5.22 6.62 -5.72
CA GLY A 212 5.50 7.86 -4.98
C GLY A 212 7.00 8.16 -4.87
N TYR A 213 7.84 7.13 -4.72
CA TYR A 213 9.29 7.32 -4.73
C TYR A 213 9.78 7.91 -6.06
N MET A 214 9.27 7.39 -7.19
CA MET A 214 9.64 7.84 -8.53
C MET A 214 9.09 9.21 -8.94
N GLU A 215 8.24 9.83 -8.15
CA GLU A 215 7.83 11.22 -8.39
C GLU A 215 9.00 12.19 -8.28
N ASN A 216 9.97 11.90 -7.40
CA ASN A 216 11.08 12.79 -7.10
C ASN A 216 12.47 12.12 -7.23
N GLU A 217 12.54 10.80 -7.34
CA GLU A 217 13.79 10.03 -7.28
C GLU A 217 13.86 8.99 -8.42
N ASP A 218 15.06 8.60 -8.81
CA ASP A 218 15.27 7.58 -9.85
C ASP A 218 15.50 6.20 -9.22
N ILE A 219 14.61 5.25 -9.52
CA ILE A 219 14.70 3.89 -9.00
C ILE A 219 15.88 3.10 -9.58
N GLN A 220 16.33 3.44 -10.78
CA GLN A 220 17.51 2.78 -11.38
C GLN A 220 18.80 3.23 -10.68
N GLU A 221 18.90 4.50 -10.32
CA GLU A 221 20.00 5.00 -9.51
C GLU A 221 19.97 4.39 -8.10
N LEU A 222 18.79 4.26 -7.52
CA LEU A 222 18.62 3.57 -6.23
C LEU A 222 19.16 2.13 -6.31
N PHE A 223 18.82 1.37 -7.32
CA PHE A 223 19.27 -0.03 -7.47
C PHE A 223 20.77 -0.15 -7.75
N GLN A 224 21.37 0.82 -8.46
CA GLN A 224 22.83 0.86 -8.65
C GLN A 224 23.57 1.10 -7.32
N THR A 225 22.99 1.91 -6.42
CA THR A 225 23.61 2.24 -5.12
C THR A 225 23.26 1.23 -4.03
N LYS A 226 22.13 0.50 -4.17
CA LYS A 226 21.58 -0.48 -3.22
C LYS A 226 21.17 -1.78 -3.92
N PRO A 227 22.16 -2.63 -4.30
CA PRO A 227 21.90 -3.85 -5.06
C PRO A 227 21.03 -4.87 -4.30
N GLU A 228 20.96 -4.78 -2.98
CA GLU A 228 20.06 -5.60 -2.16
C GLU A 228 18.56 -5.28 -2.43
N LEU A 229 18.24 -4.05 -2.81
CA LEU A 229 16.88 -3.67 -3.20
C LEU A 229 16.56 -4.19 -4.61
N GLU A 230 17.52 -4.16 -5.53
CA GLU A 230 17.36 -4.77 -6.86
C GLU A 230 17.16 -6.29 -6.74
N GLN A 231 17.88 -6.96 -5.86
CA GLN A 231 17.69 -8.38 -5.59
C GLN A 231 16.25 -8.68 -5.11
N LYS A 232 15.71 -7.85 -4.21
CA LYS A 232 14.33 -7.97 -3.74
C LYS A 232 13.31 -7.70 -4.85
N PHE A 233 13.57 -6.76 -5.75
CA PHE A 233 12.77 -6.53 -6.94
C PHE A 233 12.75 -7.78 -7.85
N HIS A 234 13.88 -8.46 -8.03
CA HIS A 234 13.93 -9.73 -8.75
C HIS A 234 13.15 -10.84 -8.03
N GLN A 235 13.18 -10.90 -6.68
CA GLN A 235 12.34 -11.80 -5.91
C GLN A 235 10.84 -11.55 -6.16
N MET A 236 10.42 -10.29 -6.23
CA MET A 236 9.04 -9.91 -6.56
C MET A 236 8.63 -10.42 -7.95
N ASN A 237 9.48 -10.25 -8.96
CA ASN A 237 9.18 -10.73 -10.31
C ASN A 237 8.97 -12.25 -10.36
N VAL A 238 9.79 -12.99 -9.62
CA VAL A 238 9.64 -14.45 -9.49
C VAL A 238 8.35 -14.80 -8.74
N ALA A 239 8.07 -14.14 -7.62
CA ALA A 239 6.88 -14.38 -6.83
C ALA A 239 5.59 -14.15 -7.65
N ASP A 240 5.52 -13.02 -8.35
CA ASP A 240 4.35 -12.68 -9.17
C ASP A 240 4.14 -13.68 -10.32
N TYR A 241 5.21 -14.20 -10.94
CA TYR A 241 5.12 -15.28 -11.91
C TYR A 241 4.58 -16.55 -11.28
N LEU A 242 5.13 -16.99 -10.14
CA LEU A 242 4.74 -18.24 -9.49
C LEU A 242 3.25 -18.27 -9.17
N VAL A 243 2.69 -17.19 -8.66
CA VAL A 243 1.25 -17.11 -8.35
C VAL A 243 0.40 -16.49 -9.47
N GLY A 244 1.01 -16.12 -10.61
CA GLY A 244 0.31 -15.49 -11.74
C GLY A 244 -0.42 -14.21 -11.34
N ASN A 245 0.22 -13.35 -10.54
CA ASN A 245 -0.33 -12.05 -10.17
C ASN A 245 -0.31 -11.12 -11.38
N THR A 246 -1.48 -10.62 -11.78
CA THR A 246 -1.64 -9.81 -13.00
C THR A 246 -1.70 -8.31 -12.74
N ASP A 247 -1.67 -7.88 -11.49
CA ASP A 247 -1.88 -6.48 -11.10
C ASP A 247 -0.66 -5.84 -10.39
N ARG A 248 0.56 -6.28 -10.68
CA ARG A 248 1.77 -5.67 -10.13
C ARG A 248 2.12 -4.36 -10.83
N HIS A 249 1.45 -3.29 -10.49
CA HIS A 249 1.81 -1.93 -10.91
C HIS A 249 2.68 -1.23 -9.86
N TRP A 250 3.23 -0.05 -10.19
CA TRP A 250 4.14 0.70 -9.33
C TRP A 250 3.57 1.12 -7.96
N GLY A 251 2.26 1.16 -7.81
CA GLY A 251 1.57 1.43 -6.55
C GLY A 251 1.41 0.20 -5.65
N ASN A 252 1.63 -1.04 -6.15
CA ASN A 252 1.42 -2.29 -5.44
C ASN A 252 2.69 -2.92 -4.88
N TRP A 253 3.75 -2.16 -4.78
CA TRP A 253 4.95 -2.50 -4.04
C TRP A 253 5.58 -1.23 -3.48
N GLU A 254 6.37 -1.36 -2.42
CA GLU A 254 6.78 -0.22 -1.61
C GLU A 254 8.13 -0.42 -0.95
N PHE A 255 8.69 0.69 -0.51
CA PHE A 255 9.82 0.73 0.40
C PHE A 255 9.33 1.18 1.77
N TRP A 256 9.98 0.69 2.80
CA TRP A 256 9.88 1.23 4.12
C TRP A 256 11.20 1.85 4.57
N TYR A 257 11.14 2.86 5.41
CA TYR A 257 12.29 3.55 5.93
C TYR A 257 11.98 4.08 7.34
N ASP A 258 13.03 4.26 8.11
CA ASP A 258 13.03 4.83 9.45
C ASP A 258 13.52 6.30 9.43
N ASP A 259 13.83 6.84 10.61
CA ASP A 259 14.30 8.20 10.78
C ASP A 259 15.65 8.46 10.07
N ASP A 260 16.47 7.42 9.87
CA ASP A 260 17.75 7.50 9.16
C ASP A 260 17.54 7.51 7.62
N ARG A 261 16.31 7.43 7.13
CA ARG A 261 15.94 7.37 5.70
C ARG A 261 16.57 6.19 4.95
N GLU A 262 16.99 5.16 5.65
CA GLU A 262 17.49 3.96 5.01
C GLU A 262 16.32 3.17 4.40
N LEU A 263 16.28 3.13 3.08
CA LEU A 263 15.24 2.40 2.35
C LEU A 263 15.48 0.89 2.44
N ARG A 264 14.41 0.17 2.71
CA ARG A 264 14.32 -1.29 2.66
C ARG A 264 13.13 -1.70 1.82
N PHE A 265 13.23 -2.80 1.11
CA PHE A 265 12.13 -3.29 0.30
C PHE A 265 10.98 -3.74 1.21
N GLY A 266 9.76 -3.31 0.91
CA GLY A 266 8.56 -3.69 1.65
C GLY A 266 8.19 -5.16 1.44
N LYS A 267 7.32 -5.67 2.29
CA LYS A 267 6.75 -7.02 2.11
C LYS A 267 5.91 -7.05 0.85
N LEU A 268 6.00 -8.15 0.10
CA LEU A 268 5.15 -8.35 -1.06
C LEU A 268 3.68 -8.44 -0.62
N MET A 269 2.82 -7.76 -1.34
CA MET A 269 1.41 -7.60 -0.98
C MET A 269 0.51 -7.55 -2.22
N ASP A 270 -0.80 -7.52 -1.97
CA ASP A 270 -1.86 -7.31 -2.97
C ASP A 270 -1.89 -8.38 -4.06
N PHE A 271 -2.27 -9.60 -3.65
CA PHE A 271 -2.36 -10.77 -4.52
C PHE A 271 -3.82 -11.12 -4.90
N ASN A 272 -4.74 -10.17 -4.79
CA ASN A 272 -6.16 -10.35 -5.12
C ASN A 272 -6.40 -10.69 -6.60
N HIS A 273 -5.44 -10.39 -7.47
CA HIS A 273 -5.40 -10.77 -8.89
C HIS A 273 -4.44 -11.94 -9.19
N ALA A 274 -4.07 -12.73 -8.17
CA ALA A 274 -3.33 -13.97 -8.36
C ALA A 274 -4.20 -15.05 -9.03
N PHE A 275 -3.56 -15.99 -9.71
CA PHE A 275 -4.19 -17.14 -10.38
C PHE A 275 -5.28 -16.78 -11.40
N GLU A 276 -5.32 -15.56 -11.85
CA GLU A 276 -6.19 -15.18 -12.96
C GLU A 276 -5.69 -15.87 -14.22
N ALA A 277 -6.64 -16.49 -14.94
CA ALA A 277 -6.34 -17.32 -16.09
C ALA A 277 -5.51 -16.52 -17.08
N VAL A 278 -4.25 -16.80 -17.03
CA VAL A 278 -3.23 -16.19 -17.82
C VAL A 278 -3.28 -16.79 -19.23
N GLN A 279 -4.43 -16.72 -19.86
CA GLN A 279 -4.55 -17.23 -21.22
C GLN A 279 -3.75 -16.41 -22.23
N GLU A 280 -3.35 -15.17 -21.88
CA GLU A 280 -2.64 -14.29 -22.83
C GLU A 280 -1.71 -13.26 -22.16
N THR A 281 -0.95 -13.62 -21.17
CA THR A 281 0.04 -12.74 -20.54
C THR A 281 1.24 -12.36 -21.41
N LYS A 282 1.10 -12.52 -22.71
CA LYS A 282 2.16 -12.10 -23.63
C LYS A 282 2.50 -10.61 -23.55
N ASN A 283 1.62 -9.79 -22.96
CA ASN A 283 1.74 -8.35 -22.92
C ASN A 283 1.18 -7.74 -21.63
N LEU A 284 1.27 -8.41 -20.49
CA LEU A 284 1.05 -7.68 -19.25
C LEU A 284 2.02 -6.50 -19.26
N PRO A 285 1.56 -5.28 -18.91
CA PRO A 285 2.44 -4.16 -18.68
C PRO A 285 3.26 -4.44 -17.42
N TYR A 286 4.00 -5.54 -17.45
CA TYR A 286 4.94 -5.88 -16.43
C TYR A 286 6.07 -4.88 -16.59
N GLN A 287 5.96 -3.84 -15.81
CA GLN A 287 6.89 -2.74 -15.87
C GLN A 287 8.19 -3.23 -15.26
N SER A 288 9.00 -3.83 -16.10
CA SER A 288 10.39 -3.98 -15.79
C SER A 288 10.91 -2.59 -15.42
N VAL A 289 11.62 -2.51 -14.32
CA VAL A 289 12.40 -1.33 -13.92
C VAL A 289 13.30 -0.84 -15.06
N TYR A 290 13.64 -1.72 -15.97
CA TYR A 290 14.45 -1.44 -17.18
C TYR A 290 13.65 -0.77 -18.31
N ARG A 291 12.43 -0.30 -18.05
CA ARG A 291 11.57 0.45 -18.99
C ARG A 291 11.30 -0.29 -20.31
N ARG A 292 11.22 -1.60 -20.26
CA ARG A 292 10.82 -2.44 -21.39
C ARG A 292 9.60 -3.28 -21.02
N ILE A 293 8.74 -3.51 -22.00
CA ILE A 293 7.61 -4.44 -21.83
C ILE A 293 8.14 -5.85 -22.05
N VAL A 294 7.96 -6.71 -21.06
CA VAL A 294 8.29 -8.13 -21.13
C VAL A 294 7.09 -8.94 -20.64
N SER A 295 7.01 -10.19 -21.03
CA SER A 295 6.04 -11.12 -20.43
C SER A 295 6.42 -11.39 -18.98
N GLN A 296 5.43 -11.78 -18.17
CA GLN A 296 5.69 -12.15 -16.78
C GLN A 296 6.68 -13.31 -16.65
N GLU A 297 6.60 -14.27 -17.58
CA GLU A 297 7.54 -15.39 -17.65
C GLU A 297 8.95 -14.94 -17.98
N GLU A 298 9.14 -14.11 -19.00
CA GLU A 298 10.46 -13.56 -19.35
C GLU A 298 11.07 -12.77 -18.19
N ALA A 299 10.26 -11.93 -17.52
CA ALA A 299 10.70 -11.19 -16.34
C ALA A 299 11.14 -12.11 -15.21
N ALA A 300 10.41 -13.21 -14.97
CA ALA A 300 10.74 -14.18 -13.93
C ALA A 300 12.00 -14.99 -14.26
N LEU A 301 12.14 -15.48 -15.49
CA LEU A 301 13.33 -16.23 -15.94
C LEU A 301 14.58 -15.36 -15.85
N GLU A 302 14.52 -14.11 -16.29
CA GLU A 302 15.63 -13.16 -16.17
C GLU A 302 15.97 -12.84 -14.71
N SER A 303 14.96 -12.78 -13.86
CA SER A 303 15.09 -12.44 -12.43
C SER A 303 15.58 -13.63 -11.58
N PHE A 304 15.29 -14.86 -11.98
CA PHE A 304 15.49 -16.04 -11.13
C PHE A 304 16.94 -16.19 -10.67
N ALA A 305 17.90 -16.08 -11.59
CA ALA A 305 19.33 -16.15 -11.27
C ALA A 305 19.82 -15.00 -10.37
N LYS A 306 19.14 -13.84 -10.42
CA LYS A 306 19.49 -12.62 -9.68
C LYS A 306 18.77 -12.51 -8.32
N ALA A 307 17.70 -13.24 -8.16
CA ALA A 307 16.85 -13.18 -6.96
C ALA A 307 17.52 -13.75 -5.69
N GLY A 308 18.53 -14.61 -5.84
CA GLY A 308 19.24 -15.21 -4.70
C GLY A 308 18.32 -16.02 -3.78
N LEU A 309 17.35 -16.73 -4.36
CA LEU A 309 16.37 -17.53 -3.61
C LEU A 309 16.98 -18.87 -3.17
N ASP A 310 16.67 -19.31 -1.95
CA ASP A 310 16.93 -20.67 -1.52
C ASP A 310 15.81 -21.58 -2.02
N THR A 311 16.09 -22.36 -3.03
CA THR A 311 15.13 -23.26 -3.67
C THR A 311 15.20 -24.71 -3.18
N ALA A 312 16.06 -25.03 -2.22
CA ALA A 312 16.35 -26.41 -1.79
C ALA A 312 15.15 -27.20 -1.24
N GLY A 313 14.09 -26.51 -0.86
CA GLY A 313 12.85 -27.11 -0.33
C GLY A 313 11.69 -27.16 -1.33
N TRP A 314 11.78 -26.49 -2.45
CA TRP A 314 10.64 -26.25 -3.34
C TRP A 314 10.06 -27.54 -3.95
N GLU A 315 10.90 -28.50 -4.31
CA GLU A 315 10.47 -29.80 -4.86
C GLU A 315 9.76 -30.70 -3.82
N LYS A 316 9.88 -30.38 -2.52
CA LYS A 316 9.35 -31.19 -1.42
C LYS A 316 7.98 -30.68 -0.93
N ILE A 317 7.50 -29.59 -1.47
CA ILE A 317 6.23 -28.98 -1.08
C ILE A 317 5.09 -29.90 -1.48
N ASP A 318 4.18 -30.19 -0.54
CA ASP A 318 2.94 -30.90 -0.83
C ASP A 318 1.91 -29.94 -1.45
N TRP A 319 1.93 -29.85 -2.77
CA TRP A 319 1.05 -28.97 -3.53
C TRP A 319 -0.43 -29.34 -3.45
N THR A 320 -0.77 -30.59 -3.05
CA THR A 320 -2.16 -31.05 -3.00
C THR A 320 -2.99 -30.36 -1.93
N ARG A 321 -2.38 -29.72 -0.98
CA ARG A 321 -3.04 -28.96 0.11
C ARG A 321 -3.47 -27.55 -0.31
N TYR A 322 -3.08 -27.09 -1.51
CA TYR A 322 -3.43 -25.80 -2.07
C TYR A 322 -4.40 -25.95 -3.22
N TRP A 323 -5.40 -25.08 -3.28
CA TRP A 323 -6.36 -25.08 -4.38
C TRP A 323 -5.71 -24.81 -5.74
N TYR A 324 -4.72 -23.91 -5.75
CA TYR A 324 -3.93 -23.58 -6.94
C TYR A 324 -2.55 -24.26 -6.96
N GLY A 325 -2.35 -25.30 -6.19
CA GLY A 325 -1.05 -25.93 -6.00
C GLY A 325 -0.44 -26.49 -7.30
N GLU A 326 -1.22 -27.17 -8.16
CA GLU A 326 -0.70 -27.71 -9.42
C GLU A 326 -0.26 -26.56 -10.37
N TYR A 327 -1.02 -25.47 -10.43
CA TYR A 327 -0.65 -24.28 -11.18
C TYR A 327 0.71 -23.69 -10.78
N VAL A 328 1.00 -23.64 -9.48
CA VAL A 328 2.27 -23.12 -8.99
C VAL A 328 3.39 -24.14 -9.18
N LYS A 329 3.12 -25.42 -8.96
CA LYS A 329 4.07 -26.50 -9.17
C LYS A 329 4.67 -26.51 -10.57
N GLU A 330 3.83 -26.44 -11.61
CA GLU A 330 4.29 -26.37 -13.00
C GLU A 330 5.27 -25.21 -13.24
N ARG A 331 5.01 -24.06 -12.60
CA ARG A 331 5.85 -22.86 -12.73
C ARG A 331 7.16 -22.98 -11.93
N VAL A 332 7.10 -23.62 -10.76
CA VAL A 332 8.29 -23.95 -9.97
C VAL A 332 9.19 -24.89 -10.75
N GLU A 333 8.64 -25.99 -11.30
CA GLU A 333 9.40 -26.95 -12.09
C GLU A 333 10.07 -26.29 -13.30
N LYS A 334 9.37 -25.36 -13.96
CA LYS A 334 9.92 -24.60 -15.09
C LYS A 334 11.07 -23.70 -14.70
N LEU A 335 10.98 -22.98 -13.58
CA LEU A 335 12.07 -22.15 -13.07
C LEU A 335 13.29 -22.97 -12.65
N LEU A 336 13.08 -24.13 -12.04
CA LEU A 336 14.18 -25.01 -11.60
C LEU A 336 14.93 -25.68 -12.76
N GLN A 337 14.31 -25.72 -13.96
CA GLN A 337 14.94 -26.27 -15.18
C GLN A 337 15.65 -25.19 -16.02
N SER A 338 15.48 -23.92 -15.70
CA SER A 338 16.09 -22.80 -16.44
C SER A 338 17.49 -22.49 -15.93
#